data_d1a1b2a4385c7bcba3b0ad1cd5a6320b
#
_entry.id   d1a1b2a4385c7bcba3b0ad1cd5a6320b
#
_cell.length_a   1.000
_cell.length_b   1.000
_cell.length_c   1.000
_cell.angle_alpha   90.00
_cell.angle_beta   90.00
_cell.angle_gamma   90.00
#
_symmetry.space_group_name_H-M   'P 1'
#
loop_
_entity.id
_entity.type
_entity.pdbx_description
1 polymer ?
#
loop_
_entity_poly.entity_id
_entity_poly.type
_entity_poly.pdbx_seq_one_letter_code
_entity_poly.pdbx_strand_id
1 'polypeptide(L)'
;NTKFALYYNSSSAGATIRDTSVAYFRFNSFSGGNANLITRNRVGAEITKYTATTNKSDSIVYVQSGPGAYVRVRIPGLKGLSNRIIHKAELIAEQVPDDANLLTTDAYMAPPRYLLLSAIDTVENRKYNIPNDYIFSPNQGPNKSNFGGSVLSKSVPGYSKIAAYSFDISRYVQGIVTRKDSSYTLRLSAPVNDSILYKEPYPQVAAVQVYYLSPQDGNDVATGRVRLGGGTHTRFRMRLRII
;
A
#
# COMPACT_ATOMS: atom_id res chain seq x y z
N ASN A 1 14.19 12.36 -19.62
CA ASN A 1 13.53 13.68 -19.74
C ASN A 1 12.86 13.82 -21.10
N THR A 2 11.63 13.33 -21.22
CA THR A 2 10.82 13.52 -22.42
C THR A 2 10.25 14.94 -22.43
N LYS A 3 10.37 15.66 -23.54
CA LYS A 3 9.80 16.97 -23.75
C LYS A 3 9.25 17.07 -25.17
N PHE A 4 8.19 17.84 -25.35
CA PHE A 4 7.69 18.24 -26.64
C PHE A 4 8.30 19.59 -27.00
N ALA A 5 8.91 19.73 -28.18
CA ALA A 5 9.49 20.97 -28.65
C ALA A 5 8.68 21.48 -29.86
N LEU A 6 8.14 22.68 -29.74
CA LEU A 6 7.44 23.38 -30.82
C LEU A 6 8.37 24.45 -31.40
N TYR A 7 8.77 24.27 -32.63
CA TYR A 7 9.53 25.26 -33.41
C TYR A 7 8.55 26.15 -34.18
N TYR A 8 8.66 27.43 -34.03
CA TYR A 8 7.79 28.36 -34.71
C TYR A 8 8.54 29.65 -35.10
N ASN A 9 8.09 30.28 -36.16
CA ASN A 9 8.60 31.57 -36.55
C ASN A 9 7.77 32.68 -35.90
N SER A 10 8.43 33.59 -35.24
CA SER A 10 7.81 34.77 -34.62
C SER A 10 8.37 36.05 -35.25
N SER A 11 7.55 37.05 -35.40
CA SER A 11 7.97 38.38 -35.80
C SER A 11 7.31 39.43 -34.92
N SER A 12 8.04 40.43 -34.51
CA SER A 12 7.45 41.59 -33.84
C SER A 12 6.63 42.41 -34.84
N ALA A 13 5.60 43.08 -34.39
CA ALA A 13 4.77 43.93 -35.24
C ALA A 13 5.64 44.98 -35.94
N GLY A 14 5.67 44.97 -37.29
CA GLY A 14 6.47 45.87 -38.09
C GLY A 14 7.88 45.37 -38.47
N ALA A 15 8.29 44.21 -38.01
CA ALA A 15 9.57 43.62 -38.36
C ALA A 15 9.50 42.86 -39.72
N THR A 16 10.51 43.07 -40.55
CA THR A 16 10.68 42.37 -41.85
C THR A 16 11.39 41.01 -41.66
N ILE A 17 12.03 40.80 -40.55
CA ILE A 17 12.79 39.56 -40.24
C ILE A 17 11.95 38.70 -39.30
N ARG A 18 11.89 37.41 -39.62
CA ARG A 18 11.27 36.38 -38.77
C ARG A 18 12.32 35.65 -37.99
N ASP A 19 12.16 35.59 -36.71
CA ASP A 19 13.02 34.81 -35.82
C ASP A 19 12.41 33.42 -35.56
N THR A 20 13.29 32.42 -35.56
CA THR A 20 12.89 31.05 -35.17
C THR A 20 12.99 30.91 -33.65
N SER A 21 11.85 30.62 -33.06
CA SER A 21 11.75 30.38 -31.62
C SER A 21 11.37 28.94 -31.31
N VAL A 22 11.78 28.44 -30.14
CA VAL A 22 11.45 27.09 -29.69
C VAL A 22 10.76 27.18 -28.33
N ALA A 23 9.56 26.66 -28.23
CA ALA A 23 8.87 26.46 -26.97
C ALA A 23 8.99 24.99 -26.52
N TYR A 24 9.43 24.79 -25.31
CA TYR A 24 9.55 23.45 -24.72
C TYR A 24 8.42 23.19 -23.73
N PHE A 25 7.62 22.17 -24.00
CA PHE A 25 6.62 21.64 -23.09
C PHE A 25 7.21 20.43 -22.38
N ARG A 26 7.39 20.54 -21.08
CA ARG A 26 7.89 19.46 -20.24
C ARG A 26 6.73 18.74 -19.59
N PHE A 27 6.79 17.42 -19.59
CA PHE A 27 5.87 16.61 -18.80
C PHE A 27 6.30 16.67 -17.34
N ASN A 28 5.41 17.13 -16.49
CA ASN A 28 5.58 17.11 -15.05
C ASN A 28 4.30 16.60 -14.38
N SER A 29 4.41 16.19 -13.12
CA SER A 29 3.30 15.61 -12.36
C SER A 29 2.23 16.62 -11.96
N PHE A 30 2.46 17.93 -12.15
CA PHE A 30 1.59 18.98 -11.62
C PHE A 30 0.83 19.76 -12.70
N SER A 31 1.39 19.93 -13.88
CA SER A 31 0.81 20.81 -14.91
C SER A 31 0.64 20.15 -16.29
N GLY A 32 1.14 18.93 -16.47
CA GLY A 32 0.99 18.20 -17.72
C GLY A 32 0.12 16.96 -17.56
N GLY A 33 -0.91 16.80 -18.40
CA GLY A 33 -1.65 15.55 -18.48
C GLY A 33 -0.74 14.44 -19.02
N ASN A 34 -0.47 13.41 -18.21
CA ASN A 34 0.32 12.25 -18.59
C ASN A 34 -0.53 10.99 -18.52
N ALA A 35 -0.48 10.18 -19.54
CA ALA A 35 -1.12 8.86 -19.54
C ALA A 35 -0.12 7.81 -20.04
N ASN A 36 0.09 6.77 -19.22
CA ASN A 36 0.88 5.63 -19.61
C ASN A 36 -0.02 4.40 -19.75
N LEU A 37 0.02 3.76 -20.90
CA LEU A 37 -0.60 2.46 -21.10
C LEU A 37 0.41 1.38 -20.74
N ILE A 38 0.15 0.66 -19.65
CA ILE A 38 1.01 -0.43 -19.19
C ILE A 38 0.24 -1.74 -19.36
N THR A 39 0.67 -2.55 -20.32
CA THR A 39 0.14 -3.90 -20.52
C THR A 39 1.06 -4.90 -19.82
N ARG A 40 0.49 -5.75 -18.96
CA ARG A 40 1.22 -6.75 -18.21
C ARG A 40 0.97 -8.13 -18.78
N ASN A 41 2.05 -8.81 -19.14
CA ASN A 41 2.02 -10.23 -19.44
C ASN A 41 2.46 -11.01 -18.18
N ARG A 42 1.55 -11.83 -17.64
CA ARG A 42 1.80 -12.67 -16.46
C ARG A 42 1.96 -14.15 -16.79
N VAL A 43 2.08 -14.49 -18.07
CA VAL A 43 2.30 -15.88 -18.50
C VAL A 43 3.61 -16.39 -17.89
N GLY A 44 3.54 -17.52 -17.20
CA GLY A 44 4.67 -18.12 -16.49
C GLY A 44 5.05 -17.47 -15.16
N ALA A 45 4.43 -16.35 -14.78
CA ALA A 45 4.71 -15.73 -13.50
C ALA A 45 4.07 -16.49 -12.33
N GLU A 46 4.81 -16.64 -11.22
CA GLU A 46 4.36 -17.36 -10.03
C GLU A 46 3.02 -16.81 -9.48
N ILE A 47 2.81 -15.50 -9.56
CA ILE A 47 1.58 -14.85 -9.08
C ILE A 47 0.30 -15.41 -9.73
N THR A 48 0.37 -15.95 -10.94
CA THR A 48 -0.81 -16.48 -11.62
C THR A 48 -1.42 -17.68 -10.89
N LYS A 49 -0.60 -18.45 -10.16
CA LYS A 49 -1.06 -19.58 -9.34
C LYS A 49 -1.96 -19.13 -8.18
N TYR A 50 -1.77 -17.90 -7.69
CA TYR A 50 -2.44 -17.36 -6.50
C TYR A 50 -3.55 -16.35 -6.82
N THR A 51 -3.59 -15.84 -8.05
CA THR A 51 -4.65 -14.91 -8.48
C THR A 51 -5.88 -15.60 -9.09
N ALA A 52 -5.77 -16.87 -9.43
CA ALA A 52 -6.84 -17.62 -10.06
C ALA A 52 -8.01 -17.99 -9.12
N THR A 53 -7.78 -17.98 -7.80
CA THR A 53 -8.79 -18.38 -6.80
C THR A 53 -9.02 -17.28 -5.79
N THR A 54 -10.21 -16.68 -5.80
CA THR A 54 -10.57 -15.54 -4.92
C THR A 54 -11.10 -15.94 -3.55
N ASN A 55 -11.47 -17.22 -3.33
CA ASN A 55 -12.17 -17.68 -2.14
C ASN A 55 -11.37 -18.60 -1.22
N LYS A 56 -10.10 -18.83 -1.53
CA LYS A 56 -9.21 -19.67 -0.70
C LYS A 56 -8.17 -18.80 0.00
N SER A 57 -7.71 -19.28 1.14
CA SER A 57 -6.57 -18.70 1.84
C SER A 57 -5.28 -19.12 1.14
N ASP A 58 -4.50 -18.16 0.68
CA ASP A 58 -3.27 -18.44 -0.04
C ASP A 58 -2.10 -18.68 0.93
N SER A 59 -1.13 -19.49 0.49
CA SER A 59 0.13 -19.68 1.22
C SER A 59 1.13 -18.55 0.95
N ILE A 60 1.09 -17.97 -0.24
CA ILE A 60 1.93 -16.86 -0.67
C ILE A 60 1.06 -15.77 -1.26
N VAL A 61 1.38 -14.52 -0.92
CA VAL A 61 0.70 -13.34 -1.43
C VAL A 61 1.70 -12.30 -1.90
N TYR A 62 1.32 -11.49 -2.87
CA TYR A 62 2.20 -10.53 -3.52
C TYR A 62 1.68 -9.12 -3.34
N VAL A 63 2.56 -8.22 -2.93
CA VAL A 63 2.30 -6.78 -2.88
C VAL A 63 3.33 -6.07 -3.75
N GLN A 64 2.86 -5.17 -4.60
CA GLN A 64 3.72 -4.37 -5.47
C GLN A 64 3.20 -2.95 -5.56
N SER A 65 4.12 -1.97 -5.56
CA SER A 65 3.79 -0.57 -5.82
C SER A 65 3.34 -0.35 -7.26
N GLY A 66 2.60 0.71 -7.51
CA GLY A 66 1.86 0.99 -8.73
C GLY A 66 2.60 0.89 -10.08
N PRO A 67 1.90 0.42 -11.11
CA PRO A 67 0.65 -0.27 -11.12
C PRO A 67 0.80 -1.66 -10.48
N GLY A 68 0.13 -1.90 -9.36
CA GLY A 68 0.51 -2.91 -8.40
C GLY A 68 -0.44 -4.08 -8.20
N ALA A 69 -0.08 -4.89 -7.23
CA ALA A 69 -0.92 -5.92 -6.64
C ALA A 69 -1.15 -5.57 -5.17
N TYR A 70 -2.32 -5.93 -4.66
CA TYR A 70 -2.67 -5.79 -3.25
C TYR A 70 -3.28 -7.09 -2.72
N VAL A 71 -3.30 -7.23 -1.41
CA VAL A 71 -3.81 -8.41 -0.72
C VAL A 71 -5.06 -8.05 0.05
N ARG A 72 -6.08 -8.90 -0.03
CA ARG A 72 -7.25 -8.85 0.85
C ARG A 72 -7.00 -9.77 2.05
N VAL A 73 -7.13 -9.20 3.25
CA VAL A 73 -6.92 -9.93 4.50
C VAL A 73 -8.24 -10.02 5.26
N ARG A 74 -8.63 -11.22 5.64
CA ARG A 74 -9.77 -11.49 6.53
C ARG A 74 -9.28 -12.19 7.78
N ILE A 75 -9.80 -11.79 8.92
CA ILE A 75 -9.45 -12.38 10.22
C ILE A 75 -10.73 -12.94 10.86
N PRO A 76 -11.17 -14.13 10.45
CA PRO A 76 -12.48 -14.65 10.84
C PRO A 76 -12.58 -14.94 12.34
N GLY A 77 -11.47 -15.27 13.00
CA GLY A 77 -11.45 -15.62 14.43
C GLY A 77 -11.74 -14.47 15.38
N LEU A 78 -11.71 -13.20 14.93
CA LEU A 78 -11.93 -12.05 15.82
C LEU A 78 -13.32 -12.05 16.47
N LYS A 79 -14.35 -12.40 15.70
CA LYS A 79 -15.73 -12.40 16.21
C LYS A 79 -15.99 -13.46 17.29
N GLY A 80 -15.20 -14.51 17.31
CA GLY A 80 -15.29 -15.61 18.27
C GLY A 80 -14.55 -15.38 19.57
N LEU A 81 -13.81 -14.28 19.69
CA LEU A 81 -13.10 -13.97 20.92
C LEU A 81 -14.08 -13.57 22.04
N SER A 82 -13.86 -14.16 23.23
CA SER A 82 -14.58 -13.75 24.43
C SER A 82 -14.25 -12.32 24.81
N ASN A 83 -15.16 -11.62 25.49
CA ASN A 83 -14.93 -10.26 25.96
C ASN A 83 -13.72 -10.22 26.90
N ARG A 84 -12.72 -9.44 26.53
CA ARG A 84 -11.45 -9.28 27.26
C ARG A 84 -10.81 -7.94 26.91
N ILE A 85 -9.90 -7.49 27.76
CA ILE A 85 -9.05 -6.34 27.48
C ILE A 85 -7.95 -6.78 26.53
N ILE A 86 -7.74 -6.03 25.46
CA ILE A 86 -6.68 -6.21 24.47
C ILE A 86 -5.61 -5.14 24.72
N HIS A 87 -4.49 -5.53 25.25
CA HIS A 87 -3.37 -4.61 25.46
C HIS A 87 -2.65 -4.28 24.16
N LYS A 88 -2.51 -5.27 23.30
CA LYS A 88 -1.88 -5.11 21.97
C LYS A 88 -2.41 -6.13 21.00
N ALA A 89 -2.68 -5.67 19.77
CA ALA A 89 -3.00 -6.54 18.64
C ALA A 89 -2.22 -6.07 17.41
N GLU A 90 -1.30 -6.90 16.93
CA GLU A 90 -0.44 -6.61 15.79
C GLU A 90 -0.68 -7.57 14.65
N LEU A 91 -1.01 -7.06 13.47
CA LEU A 91 -0.96 -7.83 12.23
C LEU A 91 0.48 -7.82 11.71
N ILE A 92 1.07 -8.99 11.60
CA ILE A 92 2.46 -9.19 11.19
C ILE A 92 2.49 -9.88 9.83
N ALA A 93 3.20 -9.29 8.87
CA ALA A 93 3.45 -9.83 7.54
C ALA A 93 4.96 -9.92 7.29
N GLU A 94 5.44 -11.08 6.90
CA GLU A 94 6.86 -11.36 6.72
C GLU A 94 7.14 -11.80 5.30
N GLN A 95 8.27 -11.33 4.76
CA GLN A 95 8.74 -11.74 3.44
C GLN A 95 9.07 -13.22 3.42
N VAL A 96 8.63 -13.90 2.37
CA VAL A 96 9.07 -15.25 2.04
C VAL A 96 10.32 -15.13 1.17
N PRO A 97 11.50 -15.54 1.65
CA PRO A 97 12.71 -15.50 0.84
C PRO A 97 12.58 -16.47 -0.35
N ASP A 98 13.10 -16.08 -1.51
CA ASP A 98 13.06 -16.92 -2.68
C ASP A 98 14.07 -18.06 -2.60
N ASP A 99 15.32 -17.71 -2.30
CA ASP A 99 16.45 -18.59 -2.11
C ASP A 99 17.68 -17.78 -1.66
N ALA A 100 18.88 -18.36 -1.78
CA ALA A 100 20.13 -17.71 -1.45
C ALA A 100 20.47 -16.47 -2.31
N ASN A 101 19.76 -16.24 -3.44
CA ASN A 101 20.01 -15.16 -4.39
C ASN A 101 19.13 -13.92 -4.18
N LEU A 102 18.42 -13.82 -3.06
CA LEU A 102 17.57 -12.66 -2.77
C LEU A 102 18.31 -11.33 -2.89
N LEU A 103 19.58 -11.31 -2.55
CA LEU A 103 20.43 -10.10 -2.60
C LEU A 103 20.69 -9.59 -4.02
N THR A 104 20.71 -10.44 -5.03
CA THR A 104 20.99 -10.03 -6.43
C THR A 104 19.77 -9.44 -7.12
N THR A 105 18.58 -9.85 -6.71
CA THR A 105 17.31 -9.31 -7.21
C THR A 105 16.90 -8.02 -6.50
N ASP A 106 17.40 -7.77 -5.32
CA ASP A 106 17.01 -6.63 -4.46
C ASP A 106 17.38 -5.26 -5.03
N ALA A 107 18.40 -5.17 -5.89
CA ALA A 107 18.80 -3.91 -6.51
C ALA A 107 17.65 -3.29 -7.36
N TYR A 108 16.80 -4.14 -7.95
CA TYR A 108 15.71 -3.71 -8.84
C TYR A 108 14.31 -4.03 -8.29
N MET A 109 14.23 -4.81 -7.23
CA MET A 109 12.98 -5.36 -6.69
C MET A 109 12.94 -5.30 -5.17
N ALA A 110 13.52 -4.26 -4.61
CA ALA A 110 13.52 -4.04 -3.18
C ALA A 110 12.10 -4.08 -2.60
N PRO A 111 11.91 -4.65 -1.42
CA PRO A 111 10.63 -4.61 -0.73
C PRO A 111 10.13 -3.17 -0.58
N PRO A 112 8.80 -2.93 -0.69
CA PRO A 112 8.24 -1.61 -0.48
C PRO A 112 8.68 -1.02 0.86
N ARG A 113 9.08 0.25 0.87
CA ARG A 113 9.48 0.95 2.10
C ARG A 113 8.33 1.07 3.11
N TYR A 114 7.11 1.13 2.57
CA TYR A 114 5.91 1.28 3.35
C TYR A 114 4.77 0.46 2.75
N LEU A 115 4.06 -0.26 3.60
CA LEU A 115 2.78 -0.89 3.27
C LEU A 115 1.66 -0.20 4.04
N LEU A 116 0.54 0.00 3.37
CA LEU A 116 -0.68 0.54 3.97
C LEU A 116 -1.67 -0.58 4.21
N LEU A 117 -2.15 -0.67 5.45
CA LEU A 117 -3.29 -1.49 5.81
C LEU A 117 -4.52 -0.58 5.93
N SER A 118 -5.54 -0.86 5.14
CA SER A 118 -6.81 -0.12 5.14
C SER A 118 -8.00 -1.06 5.25
N ALA A 119 -9.12 -0.58 5.71
CA ALA A 119 -10.40 -1.28 5.60
C ALA A 119 -10.97 -1.06 4.19
N ILE A 120 -11.63 -2.06 3.64
CA ILE A 120 -12.31 -1.95 2.35
C ILE A 120 -13.81 -2.17 2.52
N ASP A 121 -14.58 -1.24 2.02
CA ASP A 121 -15.99 -1.46 1.76
C ASP A 121 -16.10 -2.21 0.43
N THR A 122 -16.59 -3.44 0.50
CA THR A 122 -16.71 -4.31 -0.69
C THR A 122 -17.92 -3.96 -1.55
N VAL A 123 -18.88 -3.21 -1.02
CA VAL A 123 -20.08 -2.78 -1.74
C VAL A 123 -19.76 -1.53 -2.54
N GLU A 124 -19.21 -0.51 -1.88
CA GLU A 124 -18.87 0.76 -2.53
C GLU A 124 -17.47 0.74 -3.17
N ASN A 125 -16.70 -0.34 -3.00
CA ASN A 125 -15.30 -0.48 -3.42
C ASN A 125 -14.41 0.70 -2.99
N ARG A 126 -14.65 1.22 -1.79
CA ARG A 126 -13.92 2.34 -1.21
C ARG A 126 -12.98 1.89 -0.11
N LYS A 127 -11.87 2.59 0.04
CA LYS A 127 -10.85 2.36 1.08
C LYS A 127 -11.06 3.33 2.22
N TYR A 128 -11.09 2.79 3.44
CA TYR A 128 -11.19 3.56 4.67
C TYR A 128 -9.98 3.30 5.57
N ASN A 129 -9.71 4.21 6.48
CA ASN A 129 -8.76 3.96 7.56
C ASN A 129 -9.21 2.76 8.41
N ILE A 130 -8.26 2.12 9.09
CA ILE A 130 -8.60 1.14 10.13
C ILE A 130 -9.28 1.90 11.27
N PRO A 131 -10.52 1.56 11.64
CA PRO A 131 -11.25 2.26 12.69
C PRO A 131 -10.46 2.28 14.01
N ASN A 132 -10.39 3.47 14.62
CA ASN A 132 -9.77 3.76 15.90
C ASN A 132 -8.23 3.68 15.98
N ASP A 133 -7.55 2.98 15.10
CA ASP A 133 -6.08 2.85 15.15
C ASP A 133 -5.35 3.82 14.24
N TYR A 134 -5.97 4.17 13.12
CA TYR A 134 -5.38 5.10 12.17
C TYR A 134 -5.85 6.52 12.45
N ILE A 135 -5.05 7.27 13.17
CA ILE A 135 -5.39 8.63 13.62
C ILE A 135 -4.73 9.64 12.70
N PHE A 136 -5.49 10.62 12.24
CA PHE A 136 -4.99 11.79 11.53
C PHE A 136 -4.85 12.98 12.46
N SER A 137 -3.70 13.60 12.42
CA SER A 137 -3.52 14.93 13.00
C SER A 137 -3.81 15.98 11.91
N PRO A 138 -4.62 17.00 12.19
CA PRO A 138 -5.09 17.95 11.16
C PRO A 138 -3.99 18.59 10.30
N ASN A 139 -2.78 18.75 10.85
CA ASN A 139 -1.65 19.39 10.15
C ASN A 139 -0.48 18.43 9.86
N GLN A 140 -0.56 17.16 10.22
CA GLN A 140 0.56 16.22 10.13
C GLN A 140 0.24 14.95 9.32
N GLY A 141 -1.00 14.79 8.91
CA GLY A 141 -1.45 13.57 8.23
C GLY A 141 -1.53 12.35 9.16
N PRO A 142 -1.44 11.12 8.61
CA PRO A 142 -1.58 9.91 9.39
C PRO A 142 -0.40 9.68 10.33
N ASN A 143 -0.71 9.34 11.58
CA ASN A 143 0.31 8.97 12.56
C ASN A 143 0.82 7.55 12.31
N LYS A 144 1.86 7.44 11.49
CA LYS A 144 2.49 6.16 11.12
C LYS A 144 3.32 5.55 12.25
N SER A 145 3.85 6.37 13.13
CA SER A 145 4.72 5.90 14.21
C SER A 145 4.01 4.91 15.12
N ASN A 146 2.73 5.15 15.38
CA ASN A 146 1.93 4.28 16.22
C ASN A 146 1.26 3.14 15.42
N PHE A 147 0.85 3.42 14.18
CA PHE A 147 0.16 2.42 13.36
C PHE A 147 1.10 1.39 12.73
N GLY A 148 2.29 1.81 12.33
CA GLY A 148 3.28 0.96 11.66
C GLY A 148 3.15 0.95 10.14
N GLY A 149 3.61 -0.14 9.52
CA GLY A 149 3.61 -0.31 8.06
C GLY A 149 4.93 -0.01 7.39
N SER A 150 5.89 0.57 8.09
CA SER A 150 7.25 0.74 7.58
C SER A 150 7.98 -0.61 7.53
N VAL A 151 8.87 -0.76 6.55
CA VAL A 151 9.68 -1.95 6.40
C VAL A 151 10.68 -2.08 7.56
N LEU A 152 10.72 -3.25 8.16
CA LEU A 152 11.68 -3.63 9.19
C LEU A 152 12.56 -4.74 8.65
N SER A 153 13.85 -4.70 8.98
CA SER A 153 14.78 -5.78 8.64
C SER A 153 14.78 -6.81 9.76
N LYS A 154 14.42 -8.05 9.44
CA LYS A 154 14.38 -9.17 10.38
C LYS A 154 15.40 -10.24 10.01
N SER A 155 16.24 -10.65 10.96
CA SER A 155 17.13 -11.80 10.82
C SER A 155 16.37 -13.09 11.01
N VAL A 156 16.57 -14.06 10.12
CA VAL A 156 15.93 -15.38 10.18
C VAL A 156 17.00 -16.46 9.99
N PRO A 157 17.09 -17.45 10.89
CA PRO A 157 18.06 -18.54 10.75
C PRO A 157 17.96 -19.25 9.40
N GLY A 158 19.09 -19.43 8.73
CA GLY A 158 19.18 -20.05 7.40
C GLY A 158 18.88 -19.13 6.22
N TYR A 159 18.63 -17.84 6.46
CA TYR A 159 18.41 -16.84 5.41
C TYR A 159 19.17 -15.56 5.75
N SER A 160 19.36 -14.71 4.75
CA SER A 160 19.74 -13.32 4.95
C SER A 160 18.60 -12.55 5.67
N LYS A 161 18.78 -11.28 5.88
CA LYS A 161 17.71 -10.44 6.44
C LYS A 161 16.51 -10.41 5.49
N ILE A 162 15.31 -10.53 6.04
CA ILE A 162 14.04 -10.43 5.32
C ILE A 162 13.29 -9.16 5.71
N ALA A 163 12.41 -8.68 4.82
CA ALA A 163 11.50 -7.60 5.14
C ALA A 163 10.34 -8.12 6.02
N ALA A 164 10.01 -7.35 7.04
CA ALA A 164 8.86 -7.58 7.90
C ALA A 164 8.08 -6.28 8.06
N TYR A 165 6.77 -6.41 8.18
CA TYR A 165 5.85 -5.30 8.39
C TYR A 165 4.94 -5.63 9.57
N SER A 166 4.70 -4.64 10.40
CA SER A 166 3.81 -4.76 11.56
C SER A 166 2.83 -3.61 11.58
N PHE A 167 1.58 -3.90 11.90
CA PHE A 167 0.50 -2.92 12.00
C PHE A 167 -0.18 -3.08 13.34
N ASP A 168 -0.20 -2.02 14.14
CA ASP A 168 -0.95 -1.98 15.39
C ASP A 168 -2.42 -1.71 15.10
N ILE A 169 -3.27 -2.70 15.38
CA ILE A 169 -4.72 -2.63 15.21
C ILE A 169 -5.45 -2.94 16.52
N SER A 170 -4.83 -2.57 17.64
CA SER A 170 -5.30 -2.92 18.98
C SER A 170 -6.70 -2.37 19.28
N ARG A 171 -6.96 -1.11 18.94
CA ARG A 171 -8.27 -0.47 19.19
C ARG A 171 -9.36 -1.02 18.29
N TYR A 172 -9.03 -1.35 17.05
CA TYR A 172 -9.93 -2.02 16.13
C TYR A 172 -10.34 -3.40 16.66
N VAL A 173 -9.37 -4.20 17.08
CA VAL A 173 -9.62 -5.54 17.67
C VAL A 173 -10.40 -5.40 18.97
N GLN A 174 -10.05 -4.46 19.85
CA GLN A 174 -10.79 -4.19 21.09
C GLN A 174 -12.25 -3.84 20.81
N GLY A 175 -12.50 -3.03 19.78
CA GLY A 175 -13.87 -2.67 19.39
C GLY A 175 -14.69 -3.88 18.97
N ILE A 176 -14.12 -4.78 18.17
CA ILE A 176 -14.80 -6.02 17.75
C ILE A 176 -15.08 -6.93 18.96
N VAL A 177 -14.11 -7.07 19.87
CA VAL A 177 -14.22 -7.96 21.02
C VAL A 177 -15.24 -7.45 22.04
N THR A 178 -15.20 -6.16 22.37
CA THR A 178 -15.97 -5.56 23.47
C THR A 178 -17.31 -4.99 22.99
N ARG A 179 -17.26 -4.12 21.97
CA ARG A 179 -18.45 -3.42 21.47
C ARG A 179 -19.21 -4.19 20.39
N LYS A 180 -18.65 -5.31 19.93
CA LYS A 180 -19.17 -6.09 18.79
C LYS A 180 -19.21 -5.29 17.48
N ASP A 181 -18.24 -4.39 17.31
CA ASP A 181 -18.08 -3.62 16.09
C ASP A 181 -17.92 -4.54 14.87
N SER A 182 -18.24 -4.01 13.69
CA SER A 182 -18.14 -4.76 12.44
C SER A 182 -16.68 -5.10 12.10
N SER A 183 -16.45 -6.35 11.72
CA SER A 183 -15.15 -6.80 11.18
C SER A 183 -15.12 -6.57 9.67
N TYR A 184 -14.18 -5.76 9.21
CA TYR A 184 -14.01 -5.44 7.81
C TYR A 184 -13.05 -6.41 7.10
N THR A 185 -13.19 -6.52 5.79
CA THR A 185 -12.09 -7.02 4.95
C THR A 185 -11.01 -5.94 4.90
N LEU A 186 -9.78 -6.31 5.21
CA LEU A 186 -8.65 -5.40 5.17
C LEU A 186 -7.94 -5.50 3.81
N ARG A 187 -7.30 -4.43 3.40
CA ARG A 187 -6.48 -4.34 2.20
C ARG A 187 -5.07 -3.95 2.58
N LEU A 188 -4.11 -4.79 2.23
CA LEU A 188 -2.69 -4.52 2.34
C LEU A 188 -2.15 -4.15 0.96
N SER A 189 -1.63 -2.95 0.82
CA SER A 189 -1.14 -2.40 -0.46
C SER A 189 0.14 -1.60 -0.26
N ALA A 190 0.90 -1.41 -1.34
CA ALA A 190 2.07 -0.54 -1.39
C ALA A 190 1.68 0.76 -2.12
N PRO A 191 1.29 1.81 -1.41
CA PRO A 191 0.81 3.04 -2.02
C PRO A 191 1.96 3.80 -2.71
N VAL A 192 1.65 4.46 -3.82
CA VAL A 192 2.53 5.44 -4.50
C VAL A 192 1.98 6.83 -4.21
N ASN A 193 0.98 7.27 -4.97
CA ASN A 193 0.16 8.43 -4.69
C ASN A 193 -1.25 7.90 -4.46
N ASP A 194 -1.65 7.76 -3.23
CA ASP A 194 -2.92 7.16 -2.88
C ASP A 194 -3.73 8.05 -1.94
N SER A 195 -5.01 7.79 -1.86
CA SER A 195 -5.91 8.46 -0.94
C SER A 195 -6.76 7.43 -0.21
N ILE A 196 -7.13 7.74 1.01
CA ILE A 196 -8.08 6.98 1.80
C ILE A 196 -9.18 7.89 2.30
N LEU A 197 -10.37 7.33 2.46
CA LEU A 197 -11.46 8.02 3.15
C LEU A 197 -11.23 7.85 4.65
N TYR A 198 -11.20 8.95 5.36
CA TYR A 198 -11.10 8.95 6.80
C TYR A 198 -12.48 9.02 7.44
N LYS A 199 -12.79 8.02 8.25
CA LYS A 199 -13.91 8.06 9.19
C LYS A 199 -13.36 8.28 10.58
N GLU A 200 -13.89 9.25 11.28
CA GLU A 200 -13.53 9.46 12.68
C GLU A 200 -13.85 8.24 13.54
N PRO A 201 -13.04 8.00 14.58
CA PRO A 201 -13.35 6.98 15.56
C PRO A 201 -14.64 7.32 16.31
N TYR A 202 -15.20 6.32 16.94
CA TYR A 202 -16.42 6.48 17.76
C TYR A 202 -16.24 7.49 18.93
N PRO A 203 -17.23 8.33 19.23
CA PRO A 203 -18.51 8.45 18.52
C PRO A 203 -18.33 9.10 17.16
N GLN A 204 -18.98 8.56 16.15
CA GLN A 204 -18.90 9.10 14.80
C GLN A 204 -19.52 10.50 14.77
N VAL A 205 -18.69 11.50 14.72
CA VAL A 205 -19.10 12.86 14.46
C VAL A 205 -18.61 13.20 13.06
N ALA A 206 -19.55 13.36 12.15
CA ALA A 206 -19.34 14.04 10.89
C ALA A 206 -18.70 13.31 9.70
N ALA A 207 -18.57 14.10 8.68
CA ALA A 207 -18.31 13.78 7.29
C ALA A 207 -17.05 12.93 7.07
N VAL A 208 -17.17 11.99 6.17
CA VAL A 208 -16.02 11.26 5.63
C VAL A 208 -15.12 12.27 4.91
N GLN A 209 -13.88 12.39 5.35
CA GLN A 209 -12.89 13.25 4.73
C GLN A 209 -11.96 12.42 3.83
N VAL A 210 -11.51 13.01 2.74
CA VAL A 210 -10.51 12.39 1.86
C VAL A 210 -9.13 12.89 2.28
N TYR A 211 -8.27 11.95 2.66
CA TYR A 211 -6.87 12.26 2.93
C TYR A 211 -5.97 11.68 1.84
N TYR A 212 -5.10 12.50 1.35
CA TYR A 212 -4.06 12.09 0.41
C TYR A 212 -2.82 11.67 1.17
N LEU A 213 -2.30 10.50 0.82
CA LEU A 213 -1.00 10.08 1.32
C LEU A 213 0.06 10.93 0.64
N SER A 214 0.90 11.59 1.43
CA SER A 214 1.98 12.41 0.92
C SER A 214 2.96 11.57 0.09
N PRO A 215 3.59 12.13 -0.98
CA PRO A 215 4.61 11.42 -1.75
C PRO A 215 5.77 10.89 -0.92
N GLN A 216 6.09 11.53 0.20
CA GLN A 216 7.12 11.06 1.15
C GLN A 216 6.72 9.78 1.86
N ASP A 217 5.43 9.49 1.90
CA ASP A 217 4.83 8.34 2.58
C ASP A 217 4.56 7.19 1.62
N GLY A 218 4.71 7.42 0.33
CA GLY A 218 4.52 6.44 -0.71
C GLY A 218 5.80 5.67 -1.05
N ASN A 219 5.62 4.72 -1.92
CA ASN A 219 6.71 4.00 -2.58
C ASN A 219 6.95 4.63 -3.95
N ASP A 220 8.13 4.37 -4.50
CA ASP A 220 8.39 4.75 -5.88
C ASP A 220 7.58 3.86 -6.84
N VAL A 221 7.22 4.43 -8.00
CA VAL A 221 6.45 3.72 -9.02
C VAL A 221 7.23 2.52 -9.55
N ALA A 222 6.59 1.36 -9.59
CA ALA A 222 7.08 0.13 -10.19
C ALA A 222 8.35 -0.51 -9.55
N THR A 223 8.89 0.05 -8.49
CA THR A 223 10.15 -0.43 -7.89
C THR A 223 9.94 -1.40 -6.72
N GLY A 224 8.97 -1.13 -5.86
CA GLY A 224 8.73 -1.93 -4.67
C GLY A 224 7.86 -3.15 -4.93
N ARG A 225 8.37 -4.37 -4.70
CA ARG A 225 7.56 -5.58 -4.65
C ARG A 225 8.03 -6.51 -3.56
N VAL A 226 7.09 -7.22 -2.95
CA VAL A 226 7.39 -8.21 -1.93
C VAL A 226 6.46 -9.41 -2.03
N ARG A 227 7.03 -10.58 -1.80
CA ARG A 227 6.33 -11.84 -1.63
C ARG A 227 6.20 -12.09 -0.13
N LEU A 228 4.97 -12.12 0.37
CA LEU A 228 4.67 -12.29 1.79
C LEU A 228 4.07 -13.67 2.04
N GLY A 229 4.29 -14.19 3.24
CA GLY A 229 3.57 -15.37 3.69
C GLY A 229 2.09 -15.06 3.87
N GLY A 230 1.25 -15.86 3.25
CA GLY A 230 -0.21 -15.81 3.39
C GLY A 230 -0.71 -16.55 4.65
N GLY A 231 -2.02 -16.65 4.79
CA GLY A 231 -2.66 -17.23 5.96
C GLY A 231 -2.37 -18.72 6.19
N THR A 232 -1.97 -19.45 5.16
CA THR A 232 -1.68 -20.90 5.21
C THR A 232 -0.19 -21.24 5.08
N HIS A 233 0.69 -20.24 5.00
CA HIS A 233 2.13 -20.49 4.90
C HIS A 233 2.66 -21.14 6.18
N THR A 234 3.49 -22.16 6.05
CA THR A 234 3.96 -22.95 7.19
C THR A 234 4.89 -22.17 8.13
N ARG A 235 5.86 -21.43 7.58
CA ARG A 235 6.89 -20.76 8.36
C ARG A 235 6.66 -19.25 8.50
N PHE A 236 6.28 -18.56 7.42
CA PHE A 236 6.13 -17.09 7.37
C PHE A 236 4.66 -16.67 7.33
N ARG A 237 3.80 -17.40 8.03
CA ARG A 237 2.36 -17.12 8.06
C ARG A 237 2.07 -15.69 8.47
N MET A 238 1.24 -14.98 7.68
CA MET A 238 0.63 -13.75 8.13
C MET A 238 -0.23 -14.04 9.36
N ARG A 239 -0.02 -13.30 10.44
CA ARG A 239 -0.63 -13.61 11.74
C ARG A 239 -1.02 -12.35 12.49
N LEU A 240 -2.09 -12.46 13.25
CA LEU A 240 -2.46 -11.49 14.26
C LEU A 240 -1.93 -11.99 15.61
N ARG A 241 -1.05 -11.21 16.25
CA ARG A 241 -0.59 -11.42 17.62
C ARG A 241 -1.43 -10.58 18.54
N ILE A 242 -2.03 -11.19 19.54
CA ILE A 242 -2.85 -10.52 20.56
C ILE A 242 -2.20 -10.76 21.93
N ILE A 243 -2.09 -9.71 22.73
CA ILE A 243 -1.55 -9.69 24.10
C ILE A 243 -2.59 -9.05 25.00
#